data_f944fa40fff264974136c3394c7c3086
#
_entry.id   f944fa40fff264974136c3394c7c3086
#
_cell.length_a   1.000
_cell.length_b   1.000
_cell.length_c   1.000
_cell.angle_alpha   90.00
_cell.angle_beta   90.00
_cell.angle_gamma   90.00
#
_symmetry.space_group_name_H-M   'P 1'
#
loop_
_entity.id
_entity.type
_entity.pdbx_description
1 polymer ?
#
loop_
_entity_poly.entity_id
_entity_poly.type
_entity_poly.pdbx_seq_one_letter_code
_entity_poly.pdbx_strand_id
1 'polypeptide(L)'
;MSKGQGQGFGFGLGKMKELTEAFKKAQQVQEGAKQLQEELERMEIEGEAGGGLVKVVLSGNQEPRSVEISPDALGEGAEVLSDLVATAMKDAYVKSTATMRTKMEALTEGLNIPGM
;
A
#
# COMPACT_ATOMS: atom_id res chain seq x y z
N MET A 1 -19.66 29.05 -39.34
CA MET A 1 -20.33 28.70 -38.07
C MET A 1 -20.80 27.27 -38.06
N SER A 2 -21.72 26.93 -38.92
CA SER A 2 -22.27 25.57 -38.94
C SER A 2 -21.20 24.51 -39.26
N LYS A 3 -20.21 24.86 -40.05
CA LYS A 3 -19.09 23.99 -40.36
C LYS A 3 -18.29 23.59 -39.12
N GLY A 4 -17.96 24.57 -38.31
CA GLY A 4 -17.25 24.33 -37.06
C GLY A 4 -18.06 23.48 -36.10
N GLN A 5 -19.35 23.74 -36.03
CA GLN A 5 -20.23 22.98 -35.17
C GLN A 5 -20.33 21.51 -35.60
N GLY A 6 -20.43 21.28 -36.93
CA GLY A 6 -20.50 19.92 -37.44
C GLY A 6 -19.25 19.14 -37.14
N GLN A 7 -18.10 19.74 -37.37
CA GLN A 7 -16.84 19.09 -37.09
C GLN A 7 -16.65 18.88 -35.59
N GLY A 8 -17.02 19.89 -34.79
CA GLY A 8 -16.93 19.80 -33.36
C GLY A 8 -17.79 18.70 -32.81
N PHE A 9 -18.96 18.51 -33.37
CA PHE A 9 -19.89 17.48 -32.93
C PHE A 9 -19.33 16.08 -33.16
N GLY A 10 -18.84 15.81 -34.39
CA GLY A 10 -18.27 14.52 -34.70
C GLY A 10 -17.02 14.20 -33.88
N PHE A 11 -16.16 15.19 -33.74
CA PHE A 11 -14.97 15.07 -32.94
C PHE A 11 -15.32 14.91 -31.46
N GLY A 12 -16.35 15.62 -31.00
CA GLY A 12 -16.81 15.55 -29.63
C GLY A 12 -17.30 14.19 -29.22
N LEU A 13 -17.93 13.44 -30.14
CA LEU A 13 -18.42 12.10 -29.82
C LEU A 13 -17.25 11.15 -29.55
N GLY A 14 -16.20 11.20 -30.34
CA GLY A 14 -15.00 10.41 -30.10
C GLY A 14 -14.29 10.80 -28.80
N LYS A 15 -14.21 12.09 -28.57
CA LYS A 15 -13.62 12.62 -27.33
C LYS A 15 -14.44 12.21 -26.11
N MET A 16 -15.75 12.26 -26.20
CA MET A 16 -16.61 11.88 -25.11
C MET A 16 -16.44 10.41 -24.75
N LYS A 17 -16.29 9.57 -25.75
CA LYS A 17 -16.04 8.14 -25.53
C LYS A 17 -14.73 7.92 -24.81
N GLU A 18 -13.66 8.60 -25.29
CA GLU A 18 -12.34 8.52 -24.65
C GLU A 18 -12.38 9.01 -23.22
N LEU A 19 -13.08 10.14 -22.98
CA LEU A 19 -13.21 10.71 -21.65
C LEU A 19 -14.00 9.77 -20.72
N THR A 20 -15.03 9.14 -21.25
CA THR A 20 -15.82 8.18 -20.47
C THR A 20 -14.98 6.99 -20.06
N GLU A 21 -14.17 6.46 -20.96
CA GLU A 21 -13.28 5.35 -20.67
C GLU A 21 -12.21 5.75 -19.65
N ALA A 22 -11.62 6.94 -19.82
CA ALA A 22 -10.65 7.46 -18.88
C ALA A 22 -11.26 7.67 -17.51
N PHE A 23 -12.49 8.17 -17.46
CA PHE A 23 -13.21 8.39 -16.21
C PHE A 23 -13.48 7.06 -15.49
N LYS A 24 -13.91 6.04 -16.23
CA LYS A 24 -14.12 4.71 -15.67
C LYS A 24 -12.84 4.13 -15.10
N LYS A 25 -11.73 4.27 -15.82
CA LYS A 25 -10.43 3.81 -15.34
C LYS A 25 -10.03 4.55 -14.07
N ALA A 26 -10.23 5.86 -14.04
CA ALA A 26 -9.93 6.67 -12.85
C ALA A 26 -10.75 6.21 -11.66
N GLN A 27 -12.04 5.92 -11.86
CA GLN A 27 -12.90 5.40 -10.81
C GLN A 27 -12.41 4.04 -10.31
N GLN A 28 -12.01 3.16 -11.22
CA GLN A 28 -11.48 1.84 -10.86
C GLN A 28 -10.22 1.96 -10.04
N VAL A 29 -9.33 2.91 -10.40
CA VAL A 29 -8.11 3.17 -9.63
C VAL A 29 -8.47 3.65 -8.23
N GLN A 30 -9.40 4.59 -8.11
CA GLN A 30 -9.82 5.10 -6.81
C GLN A 30 -10.44 4.03 -5.93
N GLU A 31 -11.31 3.20 -6.50
CA GLU A 31 -11.93 2.10 -5.77
C GLU A 31 -10.89 1.07 -5.37
N GLY A 32 -9.98 0.73 -6.28
CA GLY A 32 -8.90 -0.19 -6.01
C GLY A 32 -7.96 0.32 -4.93
N ALA A 33 -7.63 1.62 -4.97
CA ALA A 33 -6.79 2.25 -3.96
C ALA A 33 -7.47 2.24 -2.61
N LYS A 34 -8.77 2.51 -2.57
CA LYS A 34 -9.54 2.48 -1.33
C LYS A 34 -9.58 1.07 -0.73
N GLN A 35 -9.86 0.07 -1.57
CA GLN A 35 -9.89 -1.32 -1.14
C GLN A 35 -8.51 -1.77 -0.65
N LEU A 36 -7.47 -1.35 -1.35
CA LEU A 36 -6.10 -1.66 -0.95
C LEU A 36 -5.78 -1.03 0.41
N GLN A 37 -6.19 0.22 0.62
CA GLN A 37 -5.99 0.91 1.87
C GLN A 37 -6.66 0.14 3.02
N GLU A 38 -7.90 -0.29 2.82
CA GLU A 38 -8.63 -1.07 3.80
C GLU A 38 -7.98 -2.43 4.06
N GLU A 39 -7.51 -3.07 3.02
CA GLU A 39 -6.79 -4.35 3.13
C GLU A 39 -5.52 -4.19 3.93
N LEU A 40 -4.70 -3.18 3.60
CA LEU A 40 -3.46 -2.90 4.31
C LEU A 40 -3.71 -2.59 5.79
N GLU A 41 -4.78 -1.86 6.07
CA GLU A 41 -5.14 -1.52 7.45
C GLU A 41 -5.44 -2.77 8.28
N ARG A 42 -6.02 -3.81 7.69
CA ARG A 42 -6.35 -5.04 8.38
C ARG A 42 -5.20 -6.04 8.44
N MET A 43 -4.16 -5.84 7.64
CA MET A 43 -3.03 -6.76 7.63
C MET A 43 -2.19 -6.62 8.89
N GLU A 44 -1.59 -7.72 9.30
CA GLU A 44 -0.64 -7.75 10.41
C GLU A 44 0.71 -8.20 9.86
N ILE A 45 1.67 -7.28 9.90
CA ILE A 45 3.03 -7.54 9.42
C ILE A 45 3.93 -7.69 10.64
N GLU A 46 4.47 -8.88 10.82
CA GLU A 46 5.30 -9.20 11.97
C GLU A 46 6.77 -9.08 11.64
N GLY A 47 7.49 -8.32 12.47
CA GLY A 47 8.94 -8.27 12.46
C GLY A 47 9.46 -8.85 13.76
N GLU A 48 10.66 -9.43 13.73
CA GLU A 48 11.23 -10.02 14.93
C GLU A 48 12.72 -9.81 15.02
N ALA A 49 13.24 -9.96 16.22
CA ALA A 49 14.66 -9.87 16.51
C ALA A 49 15.04 -10.88 17.60
N GLY A 50 16.30 -11.27 17.59
CA GLY A 50 16.83 -12.18 18.59
C GLY A 50 16.20 -13.58 18.54
N GLY A 51 15.83 -14.05 17.35
CA GLY A 51 15.22 -15.36 17.23
C GLY A 51 13.82 -15.43 17.84
N GLY A 52 13.08 -14.30 17.79
CA GLY A 52 11.73 -14.24 18.33
C GLY A 52 11.64 -13.72 19.75
N LEU A 53 12.75 -13.24 20.32
CA LEU A 53 12.72 -12.64 21.65
C LEU A 53 11.87 -11.39 21.70
N VAL A 54 11.87 -10.62 20.62
CA VAL A 54 11.01 -9.45 20.46
C VAL A 54 10.31 -9.53 19.11
N LYS A 55 9.01 -9.26 19.14
CA LYS A 55 8.19 -9.21 17.95
C LYS A 55 7.46 -7.89 17.91
N VAL A 56 7.46 -7.25 16.74
CA VAL A 56 6.73 -6.01 16.49
C VAL A 56 5.72 -6.28 15.39
N VAL A 57 4.49 -5.84 15.60
CA VAL A 57 3.45 -5.97 14.57
C VAL A 57 3.06 -4.58 14.10
N LEU A 58 3.12 -4.39 12.80
CA LEU A 58 2.62 -3.20 12.11
C LEU A 58 1.46 -3.62 11.20
N SER A 59 0.59 -2.68 10.90
CA SER A 59 -0.36 -2.92 9.82
C SER A 59 0.36 -2.86 8.48
N GLY A 60 -0.33 -3.24 7.40
CA GLY A 60 0.26 -3.15 6.06
C GLY A 60 0.60 -1.72 5.63
N ASN A 61 -0.06 -0.72 6.22
CA ASN A 61 0.24 0.70 5.99
C ASN A 61 1.12 1.29 7.10
N GLN A 62 1.86 0.43 7.80
CA GLN A 62 2.91 0.79 8.74
C GLN A 62 2.44 1.44 10.04
N GLU A 63 1.20 1.19 10.41
CA GLU A 63 0.70 1.65 11.69
C GLU A 63 1.10 0.67 12.78
N PRO A 64 1.72 1.13 13.88
CA PRO A 64 2.11 0.23 14.98
C PRO A 64 0.88 -0.39 15.63
N ARG A 65 0.93 -1.70 15.82
CA ARG A 65 -0.16 -2.45 16.45
C ARG A 65 0.23 -3.01 17.80
N SER A 66 1.38 -3.69 17.88
CA SER A 66 1.81 -4.29 19.15
C SER A 66 3.30 -4.53 19.18
N VAL A 67 3.80 -4.69 20.38
CA VAL A 67 5.17 -5.13 20.65
C VAL A 67 5.06 -6.25 21.68
N GLU A 68 5.64 -7.39 21.36
CA GLU A 68 5.71 -8.53 22.28
C GLU A 68 7.15 -8.78 22.66
N ILE A 69 7.40 -8.84 23.95
CA ILE A 69 8.72 -9.07 24.50
C ILE A 69 8.68 -10.37 25.28
N SER A 70 9.52 -11.32 24.89
CA SER A 70 9.63 -12.58 25.61
C SER A 70 10.22 -12.32 26.99
N PRO A 71 9.77 -13.03 28.03
CA PRO A 71 10.40 -12.90 29.35
C PRO A 71 11.90 -13.14 29.34
N ASP A 72 12.37 -14.01 28.45
CA ASP A 72 13.83 -14.29 28.32
C ASP A 72 14.62 -13.06 27.89
N ALA A 73 13.98 -12.15 27.16
CA ALA A 73 14.65 -10.92 26.71
C ALA A 73 14.89 -9.93 27.86
N LEU A 74 14.07 -10.00 28.90
CA LEU A 74 14.16 -9.06 30.02
C LEU A 74 15.49 -9.18 30.79
N GLY A 75 16.07 -10.37 30.79
CA GLY A 75 17.35 -10.59 31.46
C GLY A 75 18.55 -10.00 30.76
N GLU A 76 18.39 -9.54 29.50
CA GLU A 76 19.49 -9.02 28.71
C GLU A 76 19.88 -7.59 29.06
N GLY A 77 19.03 -6.88 29.78
CA GLY A 77 19.26 -5.49 30.15
C GLY A 77 18.61 -4.52 29.17
N ALA A 78 18.43 -3.28 29.61
CA ALA A 78 17.70 -2.26 28.89
C ALA A 78 18.32 -1.92 27.53
N GLU A 79 19.64 -1.85 27.46
CA GLU A 79 20.34 -1.48 26.23
C GLU A 79 20.14 -2.53 25.14
N VAL A 80 20.33 -3.80 25.48
CA VAL A 80 20.13 -4.91 24.53
C VAL A 80 18.67 -4.99 24.15
N LEU A 81 17.76 -4.85 25.11
CA LEU A 81 16.34 -4.89 24.85
C LEU A 81 15.91 -3.78 23.90
N SER A 82 16.44 -2.57 24.07
CA SER A 82 16.18 -1.45 23.18
C SER A 82 16.63 -1.75 21.75
N ASP A 83 17.80 -2.34 21.60
CA ASP A 83 18.33 -2.72 20.29
C ASP A 83 17.47 -3.80 19.63
N LEU A 84 17.00 -4.77 20.42
CA LEU A 84 16.12 -5.82 19.90
C LEU A 84 14.78 -5.25 19.42
N VAL A 85 14.20 -4.33 20.18
CA VAL A 85 12.96 -3.68 19.78
C VAL A 85 13.15 -2.89 18.48
N ALA A 86 14.22 -2.12 18.39
CA ALA A 86 14.53 -1.34 17.19
C ALA A 86 14.73 -2.24 15.98
N THR A 87 15.43 -3.36 16.17
CA THR A 87 15.67 -4.32 15.09
C THR A 87 14.40 -4.98 14.62
N ALA A 88 13.54 -5.40 15.55
CA ALA A 88 12.25 -6.00 15.22
C ALA A 88 11.35 -5.00 14.50
N MET A 89 11.35 -3.74 14.92
CA MET A 89 10.58 -2.68 14.28
C MET A 89 11.05 -2.44 12.85
N LYS A 90 12.36 -2.41 12.64
CA LYS A 90 12.94 -2.24 11.32
C LYS A 90 12.58 -3.41 10.40
N ASP A 91 12.62 -4.63 10.94
CA ASP A 91 12.24 -5.82 10.18
C ASP A 91 10.78 -5.74 9.73
N ALA A 92 9.87 -5.37 10.64
CA ALA A 92 8.46 -5.20 10.31
C ALA A 92 8.27 -4.08 9.28
N TYR A 93 9.01 -2.99 9.42
CA TYR A 93 8.93 -1.85 8.50
C TYR A 93 9.33 -2.25 7.09
N VAL A 94 10.45 -2.94 6.95
CA VAL A 94 10.95 -3.40 5.63
C VAL A 94 9.92 -4.33 4.98
N LYS A 95 9.36 -5.25 5.77
CA LYS A 95 8.34 -6.18 5.26
C LYS A 95 7.07 -5.46 4.83
N SER A 96 6.63 -4.48 5.62
CA SER A 96 5.42 -3.71 5.28
C SER A 96 5.64 -2.86 4.03
N THR A 97 6.82 -2.27 3.86
CA THR A 97 7.16 -1.52 2.65
C THR A 97 7.12 -2.41 1.42
N ALA A 98 7.69 -3.61 1.52
CA ALA A 98 7.68 -4.57 0.41
C ALA A 98 6.25 -5.01 0.08
N THR A 99 5.44 -5.25 1.09
CA THR A 99 4.03 -5.64 0.91
C THR A 99 3.24 -4.53 0.22
N MET A 100 3.39 -3.29 0.68
CA MET A 100 2.73 -2.13 0.05
C MET A 100 3.12 -2.00 -1.41
N ARG A 101 4.41 -2.13 -1.70
CA ARG A 101 4.90 -2.03 -3.08
C ARG A 101 4.30 -3.10 -3.96
N THR A 102 4.33 -4.34 -3.51
CA THR A 102 3.77 -5.46 -4.27
C THR A 102 2.29 -5.27 -4.54
N LYS A 103 1.54 -4.83 -3.53
CA LYS A 103 0.11 -4.59 -3.66
C LYS A 103 -0.19 -3.43 -4.60
N MET A 104 0.59 -2.36 -4.54
CA MET A 104 0.44 -1.21 -5.43
C MET A 104 0.75 -1.60 -6.89
N GLU A 105 1.82 -2.35 -7.09
CA GLU A 105 2.16 -2.84 -8.42
C GLU A 105 1.05 -3.72 -8.99
N ALA A 106 0.50 -4.61 -8.17
CA ALA A 106 -0.60 -5.47 -8.60
C ALA A 106 -1.84 -4.65 -8.98
N LEU A 107 -2.12 -3.59 -8.25
CA LEU A 107 -3.25 -2.71 -8.54
C LEU A 107 -3.08 -2.01 -9.90
N THR A 108 -1.90 -1.39 -10.12
CA THR A 108 -1.65 -0.66 -11.37
C THR A 108 -1.52 -1.59 -12.56
N GLU A 109 -0.88 -2.74 -12.36
CA GLU A 109 -0.73 -3.75 -13.41
C GLU A 109 -2.08 -4.33 -13.81
N GLY A 110 -2.92 -4.65 -12.82
CA GLY A 110 -4.25 -5.20 -13.07
C GLY A 110 -5.15 -4.24 -13.83
N LEU A 111 -4.95 -2.94 -13.67
CA LEU A 111 -5.73 -1.92 -14.36
C LEU A 111 -5.11 -1.50 -15.69
N ASN A 112 -3.89 -1.95 -15.96
CA ASN A 112 -3.19 -1.70 -17.21
C ASN A 112 -3.20 -0.21 -17.59
N ILE A 113 -2.73 0.63 -16.68
CA ILE A 113 -2.74 2.07 -16.85
C ILE A 113 -1.50 2.50 -17.62
N PRO A 114 -1.66 3.17 -18.78
CA PRO A 114 -0.51 3.62 -19.55
C PRO A 114 0.34 4.63 -18.78
N GLY A 115 1.63 4.52 -18.89
CA GLY A 115 2.57 5.47 -18.29
C GLY A 115 2.89 5.22 -16.82
N MET A 116 2.45 4.11 -16.27
CA MET A 116 2.73 3.75 -14.88
C MET A 116 3.58 2.50 -14.76
#